data_b347b27f6d99734a9848b248ea5a5921
#
_entry.id   b347b27f6d99734a9848b248ea5a5921
#
_cell.length_a   1.000
_cell.length_b   1.000
_cell.length_c   1.000
_cell.angle_alpha   90.00
_cell.angle_beta   90.00
_cell.angle_gamma   90.00
#
_symmetry.space_group_name_H-M   'P 1'
#
loop_
_entity.id
_entity.type
_entity.pdbx_description
1 polymer ?
#
loop_
_entity_poly.entity_id
_entity_poly.type
_entity_poly.pdbx_seq_one_letter_code
_entity_poly.pdbx_strand_id
1 'polypeptide(L)'
;MECQLLMIVVAIIGILAAIAIPQYQNYVARSNVAAAVSTLSANKTGLEEYVMEFGEFPDGTTLPVTGAADDPATADTNEFVAAVRGERAGDLGINNSTLGTITLEDLDDGQGIIRLQFQQGNPGVRGNVVQFSRSENGAWVCETNIDAKFASKSCPTVTTLAGSTPPAVAP
;
A
#
# COMPACT_ATOMS: atom_id res chain seq x y z
N MET A 1 -25.05 39.63 32.94
CA MET A 1 -25.70 39.17 31.73
C MET A 1 -24.71 38.60 30.68
N GLU A 2 -23.54 39.17 30.50
CA GLU A 2 -22.56 38.70 29.51
C GLU A 2 -22.02 37.30 29.80
N CYS A 3 -21.79 36.91 31.05
CA CYS A 3 -21.30 35.56 31.39
C CYS A 3 -22.29 34.42 31.05
N GLN A 4 -23.60 34.69 31.16
CA GLN A 4 -24.65 33.75 30.79
C GLN A 4 -24.73 33.55 29.26
N LEU A 5 -24.59 34.61 28.49
CA LEU A 5 -24.55 34.52 27.01
C LEU A 5 -23.34 33.73 26.53
N LEU A 6 -22.17 33.95 27.16
CA LEU A 6 -20.96 33.18 26.84
C LEU A 6 -21.13 31.68 27.11
N MET A 7 -21.74 31.33 28.25
CA MET A 7 -21.98 29.93 28.62
C MET A 7 -22.91 29.22 27.61
N ILE A 8 -23.96 29.89 27.13
CA ILE A 8 -24.89 29.36 26.17
C ILE A 8 -24.19 29.12 24.82
N VAL A 9 -23.38 30.08 24.36
CA VAL A 9 -22.63 29.97 23.12
C VAL A 9 -21.65 28.80 23.16
N VAL A 10 -20.88 28.64 24.23
CA VAL A 10 -19.95 27.53 24.41
C VAL A 10 -20.67 26.19 24.47
N ALA A 11 -21.84 26.12 25.12
CA ALA A 11 -22.65 24.90 25.15
C ALA A 11 -23.14 24.51 23.75
N ILE A 12 -23.60 25.44 22.93
CA ILE A 12 -24.05 25.19 21.55
C ILE A 12 -22.88 24.72 20.69
N ILE A 13 -21.71 25.37 20.76
CA ILE A 13 -20.50 24.96 20.03
C ILE A 13 -20.10 23.55 20.44
N GLY A 14 -20.15 23.22 21.74
CA GLY A 14 -19.84 21.88 22.24
C GLY A 14 -20.74 20.78 21.63
N ILE A 15 -22.04 21.04 21.54
CA ILE A 15 -23.00 20.12 20.95
C ILE A 15 -22.75 19.95 19.44
N LEU A 16 -22.51 21.06 18.73
CA LEU A 16 -22.22 21.01 17.30
C LEU A 16 -20.91 20.27 17.02
N ALA A 17 -19.86 20.53 17.80
CA ALA A 17 -18.56 19.88 17.68
C ALA A 17 -18.66 18.36 17.94
N ALA A 18 -19.47 17.93 18.90
CA ALA A 18 -19.66 16.52 19.24
C ALA A 18 -20.23 15.70 18.06
N ILE A 19 -20.99 16.32 17.17
CA ILE A 19 -21.54 15.67 15.96
C ILE A 19 -20.61 15.86 14.77
N ALA A 20 -19.99 17.03 14.63
CA ALA A 20 -19.18 17.35 13.46
C ALA A 20 -17.85 16.59 13.40
N ILE A 21 -17.18 16.41 14.56
CA ILE A 21 -15.87 15.75 14.61
C ILE A 21 -15.92 14.31 14.12
N PRO A 22 -16.82 13.42 14.59
CA PRO A 22 -16.88 12.04 14.09
C PRO A 22 -17.19 11.96 12.59
N GLN A 23 -18.05 12.84 12.08
CA GLN A 23 -18.38 12.86 10.65
C GLN A 23 -17.17 13.30 9.80
N TYR A 24 -16.43 14.29 10.27
CA TYR A 24 -15.19 14.72 9.62
C TYR A 24 -14.14 13.59 9.58
N GLN A 25 -13.96 12.87 10.69
CA GLN A 25 -13.05 11.72 10.75
C GLN A 25 -13.44 10.62 9.76
N ASN A 26 -14.74 10.32 9.63
CA ASN A 26 -15.21 9.34 8.66
C ASN A 26 -14.94 9.78 7.21
N TYR A 27 -15.12 11.06 6.91
CA TYR A 27 -14.80 11.62 5.60
C TYR A 27 -13.31 11.52 5.27
N VAL A 28 -12.44 11.90 6.21
CA VAL A 28 -10.99 11.79 6.07
C VAL A 28 -10.55 10.34 5.87
N ALA A 29 -11.12 9.39 6.62
CA ALA A 29 -10.83 7.98 6.45
C ALA A 29 -11.13 7.48 5.03
N ARG A 30 -12.31 7.81 4.49
CA ARG A 30 -12.69 7.46 3.10
C ARG A 30 -11.78 8.12 2.07
N SER A 31 -11.38 9.37 2.30
CA SER A 31 -10.44 10.08 1.44
C SER A 31 -9.07 9.39 1.40
N ASN A 32 -8.57 8.93 2.55
CA ASN A 32 -7.31 8.19 2.65
C ASN A 32 -7.39 6.85 1.88
N VAL A 33 -8.49 6.12 2.01
CA VAL A 33 -8.71 4.87 1.25
C VAL A 33 -8.75 5.14 -0.26
N ALA A 34 -9.46 6.17 -0.69
CA ALA A 34 -9.52 6.55 -2.11
C ALA A 34 -8.15 6.95 -2.66
N ALA A 35 -7.35 7.69 -1.88
CA ALA A 35 -5.99 8.05 -2.25
C ALA A 35 -5.08 6.82 -2.36
N ALA A 36 -5.18 5.85 -1.44
CA ALA A 36 -4.45 4.60 -1.50
C ALA A 36 -4.80 3.79 -2.75
N VAL A 37 -6.09 3.63 -3.05
CA VAL A 37 -6.57 2.95 -4.26
C VAL A 37 -6.02 3.63 -5.52
N SER A 38 -6.04 4.97 -5.59
CA SER A 38 -5.50 5.73 -6.71
C SER A 38 -3.99 5.53 -6.86
N THR A 39 -3.23 5.60 -5.75
CA THR A 39 -1.78 5.39 -5.76
C THR A 39 -1.40 4.00 -6.25
N LEU A 40 -2.05 2.97 -5.72
CA LEU A 40 -1.79 1.59 -6.15
C LEU A 40 -2.20 1.36 -7.62
N SER A 41 -3.34 1.93 -8.03
CA SER A 41 -3.84 1.79 -9.40
C SER A 41 -2.89 2.41 -10.43
N ALA A 42 -2.19 3.50 -10.08
CA ALA A 42 -1.23 4.16 -10.96
C ALA A 42 0.00 3.27 -11.26
N ASN A 43 0.35 2.37 -10.36
CA ASN A 43 1.53 1.50 -10.51
C ASN A 43 1.24 0.20 -11.29
N LYS A 44 -0.02 -0.12 -11.59
CA LYS A 44 -0.38 -1.36 -12.31
C LYS A 44 0.28 -1.47 -13.67
N THR A 45 0.33 -0.37 -14.43
CA THR A 45 0.89 -0.40 -15.80
C THR A 45 2.36 -0.79 -15.78
N GLY A 46 3.16 -0.25 -14.84
CA GLY A 46 4.56 -0.61 -14.71
C GLY A 46 4.77 -2.07 -14.26
N LEU A 47 3.87 -2.58 -13.41
CA LEU A 47 3.90 -3.97 -13.00
C LEU A 47 3.48 -4.93 -14.13
N GLU A 48 2.51 -4.55 -14.96
CA GLU A 48 2.17 -5.31 -16.18
C GLU A 48 3.33 -5.35 -17.17
N GLU A 49 4.01 -4.22 -17.37
CA GLU A 49 5.21 -4.16 -18.22
C GLU A 49 6.30 -5.09 -17.68
N TYR A 50 6.53 -5.09 -16.37
CA TYR A 50 7.47 -6.00 -15.73
C TYR A 50 7.12 -7.47 -15.97
N VAL A 51 5.86 -7.87 -15.74
CA VAL A 51 5.41 -9.25 -15.98
C VAL A 51 5.52 -9.65 -17.45
N MET A 52 5.25 -8.71 -18.38
CA MET A 52 5.42 -8.99 -19.82
C MET A 52 6.88 -9.18 -20.23
N GLU A 53 7.81 -8.49 -19.58
CA GLU A 53 9.25 -8.57 -19.86
C GLU A 53 9.90 -9.82 -19.23
N PHE A 54 9.54 -10.14 -17.99
CA PHE A 54 10.20 -11.20 -17.20
C PHE A 54 9.39 -12.47 -17.02
N GLY A 55 8.10 -12.44 -17.30
CA GLY A 55 7.19 -13.59 -17.14
C GLY A 55 6.68 -13.83 -15.72
N GLU A 56 7.26 -13.16 -14.74
CA GLU A 56 6.99 -13.31 -13.31
C GLU A 56 6.62 -11.97 -12.70
N PHE A 57 5.90 -11.99 -11.59
CA PHE A 57 5.61 -10.77 -10.82
C PHE A 57 6.80 -10.46 -9.89
N PRO A 58 7.14 -9.17 -9.61
CA PRO A 58 8.28 -8.86 -8.74
C PRO A 58 8.01 -9.32 -7.30
N ASP A 59 8.97 -10.00 -6.69
CA ASP A 59 8.87 -10.64 -5.38
C ASP A 59 8.87 -9.65 -4.18
N GLY A 60 9.20 -8.41 -4.43
CA GLY A 60 9.26 -7.35 -3.43
C GLY A 60 10.46 -7.43 -2.48
N THR A 61 11.33 -8.43 -2.61
CA THR A 61 12.44 -8.71 -1.66
C THR A 61 13.82 -8.69 -2.31
N THR A 62 13.94 -9.13 -3.54
CA THR A 62 15.23 -9.22 -4.25
C THR A 62 15.92 -7.87 -4.35
N LEU A 63 17.17 -7.83 -3.90
CA LEU A 63 18.04 -6.66 -3.96
C LEU A 63 18.75 -6.58 -5.31
N PRO A 64 18.96 -5.37 -5.85
CA PRO A 64 19.77 -5.22 -7.05
C PRO A 64 21.24 -5.60 -6.75
N VAL A 65 21.81 -6.43 -7.60
CA VAL A 65 23.23 -6.77 -7.58
C VAL A 65 23.89 -6.19 -8.81
N THR A 66 24.91 -5.35 -8.62
CA THR A 66 25.73 -4.86 -9.73
C THR A 66 26.62 -6.02 -10.20
N GLY A 67 26.48 -6.40 -11.47
CA GLY A 67 27.34 -7.42 -12.05
C GLY A 67 28.81 -6.99 -11.98
N ALA A 68 29.68 -7.90 -11.56
CA ALA A 68 31.12 -7.73 -11.62
C ALA A 68 31.69 -8.58 -12.75
N ALA A 69 32.53 -7.97 -13.59
CA ALA A 69 33.32 -8.71 -14.55
C ALA A 69 34.37 -9.55 -13.81
N ASP A 70 34.67 -10.73 -14.37
CA ASP A 70 35.76 -11.57 -13.89
C ASP A 70 37.06 -10.76 -13.89
N ASP A 71 37.73 -10.69 -12.75
CA ASP A 71 39.06 -10.04 -12.65
C ASP A 71 40.14 -11.07 -13.03
N PRO A 72 40.76 -10.94 -14.23
CA PRO A 72 41.79 -11.86 -14.67
C PRO A 72 43.06 -11.81 -13.83
N ALA A 73 43.17 -10.90 -12.85
CA ALA A 73 44.34 -10.77 -11.96
C ALA A 73 44.22 -11.68 -10.71
N THR A 74 43.04 -12.21 -10.41
CA THR A 74 42.84 -13.15 -9.31
C THR A 74 42.68 -14.56 -9.84
N ALA A 75 43.78 -15.33 -9.82
CA ALA A 75 43.91 -16.65 -10.47
C ALA A 75 43.08 -17.78 -9.82
N ASP A 76 42.13 -17.51 -8.92
CA ASP A 76 41.53 -18.59 -8.11
C ASP A 76 40.01 -18.59 -7.97
N THR A 77 39.27 -17.69 -8.52
CA THR A 77 37.78 -17.78 -8.51
C THR A 77 37.19 -17.10 -9.72
N ASN A 78 36.72 -17.89 -10.63
CA ASN A 78 35.90 -17.48 -11.77
C ASN A 78 34.52 -17.07 -11.23
N GLU A 79 34.46 -15.96 -10.50
CA GLU A 79 33.22 -15.39 -9.96
C GLU A 79 32.68 -14.29 -10.90
N PHE A 80 32.14 -14.72 -12.03
CA PHE A 80 31.24 -13.85 -12.76
C PHE A 80 29.98 -13.64 -11.93
N VAL A 81 29.82 -12.47 -11.34
CA VAL A 81 28.60 -12.08 -10.67
C VAL A 81 27.66 -11.50 -11.72
N ALA A 82 26.62 -12.22 -12.08
CA ALA A 82 25.57 -11.70 -12.95
C ALA A 82 24.87 -10.51 -12.29
N ALA A 83 24.58 -9.48 -13.07
CA ALA A 83 23.76 -8.39 -12.59
C ALA A 83 22.35 -8.92 -12.29
N VAL A 84 21.84 -8.67 -11.10
CA VAL A 84 20.47 -8.99 -10.70
C VAL A 84 19.70 -7.69 -10.57
N ARG A 85 18.55 -7.60 -11.22
CA ARG A 85 17.65 -6.46 -11.07
C ARG A 85 16.98 -6.52 -9.69
N GLY A 86 16.87 -5.37 -9.01
CA GLY A 86 16.11 -5.29 -7.78
C GLY A 86 14.60 -5.36 -8.06
N GLU A 87 13.88 -6.07 -7.21
CA GLU A 87 12.43 -6.30 -7.35
C GLU A 87 11.61 -5.66 -6.24
N ARG A 88 12.26 -4.96 -5.33
CA ARG A 88 11.53 -4.19 -4.31
C ARG A 88 10.79 -3.01 -4.95
N ALA A 89 9.69 -2.60 -4.34
CA ALA A 89 8.90 -1.46 -4.81
C ALA A 89 9.77 -0.23 -5.13
N GLY A 90 10.73 0.10 -4.26
CA GLY A 90 11.65 1.22 -4.47
C GLY A 90 12.58 1.07 -5.68
N ASP A 91 13.04 -0.14 -5.98
CA ASP A 91 13.92 -0.44 -7.12
C ASP A 91 13.15 -0.32 -8.45
N LEU A 92 11.85 -0.55 -8.42
CA LEU A 92 10.93 -0.38 -9.55
C LEU A 92 10.36 1.04 -9.67
N GLY A 93 10.83 1.98 -8.83
CA GLY A 93 10.35 3.36 -8.83
C GLY A 93 9.00 3.58 -8.13
N ILE A 94 8.48 2.56 -7.47
CA ILE A 94 7.26 2.64 -6.68
C ILE A 94 7.59 3.18 -5.30
N ASN A 95 7.39 4.47 -5.11
CA ASN A 95 7.70 5.12 -3.84
C ASN A 95 6.60 4.92 -2.80
N ASN A 96 7.00 4.84 -1.54
CA ASN A 96 6.08 4.81 -0.41
C ASN A 96 5.16 6.03 -0.43
N SER A 97 3.90 5.80 -0.07
CA SER A 97 2.93 6.88 0.09
C SER A 97 3.12 7.58 1.45
N THR A 98 2.70 8.85 1.53
CA THR A 98 2.59 9.57 2.80
C THR A 98 1.62 8.89 3.78
N LEU A 99 0.75 8.02 3.29
CA LEU A 99 -0.22 7.26 4.08
C LEU A 99 0.37 5.97 4.67
N GLY A 100 1.39 5.39 4.03
CA GLY A 100 1.97 4.12 4.45
C GLY A 100 2.98 3.54 3.47
N THR A 101 3.38 2.31 3.75
CA THR A 101 4.37 1.57 2.98
C THR A 101 3.72 0.75 1.88
N ILE A 102 4.33 0.77 0.70
CA ILE A 102 3.93 -0.08 -0.43
C ILE A 102 4.87 -1.28 -0.51
N THR A 103 4.30 -2.48 -0.61
CA THR A 103 5.01 -3.74 -0.75
C THR A 103 4.48 -4.52 -1.94
N LEU A 104 5.33 -5.34 -2.52
CA LEU A 104 5.02 -6.29 -3.59
C LEU A 104 5.15 -7.71 -3.05
N GLU A 105 4.41 -8.64 -3.61
CA GLU A 105 4.44 -10.06 -3.28
C GLU A 105 4.15 -10.85 -4.55
N ASP A 106 5.06 -11.75 -4.91
CA ASP A 106 4.86 -12.71 -5.99
C ASP A 106 4.06 -13.93 -5.48
N LEU A 107 3.17 -14.44 -6.31
CA LEU A 107 2.32 -15.60 -6.01
C LEU A 107 2.48 -16.73 -7.03
N ASP A 108 3.59 -16.74 -7.78
CA ASP A 108 3.88 -17.62 -8.91
C ASP A 108 3.02 -17.37 -10.17
N ASP A 109 3.43 -17.91 -11.30
CA ASP A 109 2.73 -17.86 -12.59
C ASP A 109 2.30 -16.45 -13.04
N GLY A 110 3.11 -15.42 -12.71
CA GLY A 110 2.81 -14.02 -13.01
C GLY A 110 1.66 -13.44 -12.21
N GLN A 111 1.16 -14.15 -11.23
CA GLN A 111 0.24 -13.63 -10.23
C GLN A 111 1.01 -12.82 -9.19
N GLY A 112 0.38 -11.84 -8.57
CA GLY A 112 1.06 -11.08 -7.54
C GLY A 112 0.19 -10.00 -6.91
N ILE A 113 0.74 -9.36 -5.92
CA ILE A 113 0.03 -8.37 -5.11
C ILE A 113 0.85 -7.10 -5.00
N ILE A 114 0.20 -5.97 -5.22
CA ILE A 114 0.68 -4.67 -4.76
C ILE A 114 -0.18 -4.22 -3.59
N ARG A 115 0.45 -3.91 -2.47
CA ARG A 115 -0.21 -3.65 -1.19
C ARG A 115 0.26 -2.33 -0.59
N LEU A 116 -0.67 -1.53 -0.08
CA LEU A 116 -0.39 -0.38 0.77
C LEU A 116 -0.91 -0.64 2.18
N GLN A 117 0.01 -0.63 3.16
CA GLN A 117 -0.32 -0.73 4.57
C GLN A 117 -0.31 0.67 5.20
N PHE A 118 -1.43 1.07 5.78
CA PHE A 118 -1.56 2.37 6.44
C PHE A 118 -0.74 2.44 7.73
N GLN A 119 0.26 3.29 7.75
CA GLN A 119 1.05 3.59 8.95
C GLN A 119 0.55 4.85 9.63
N GLN A 120 -0.06 5.76 8.86
CA GLN A 120 -0.59 7.04 9.33
C GLN A 120 -2.05 7.20 8.93
N GLY A 121 -2.69 8.23 9.47
CA GLY A 121 -4.07 8.57 9.16
C GLY A 121 -5.04 8.34 10.32
N ASN A 122 -6.32 8.27 10.00
CA ASN A 122 -7.39 8.07 10.96
C ASN A 122 -7.25 6.70 11.66
N PRO A 123 -7.54 6.60 12.98
CA PRO A 123 -7.50 5.33 13.71
C PRO A 123 -8.30 4.19 13.06
N GLY A 124 -9.35 4.49 12.30
CA GLY A 124 -10.16 3.49 11.60
C GLY A 124 -9.51 2.89 10.35
N VAL A 125 -8.42 3.46 9.84
CA VAL A 125 -7.67 2.95 8.68
C VAL A 125 -6.25 2.52 9.03
N ARG A 126 -5.67 3.08 10.09
CA ARG A 126 -4.30 2.77 10.52
C ARG A 126 -4.14 1.28 10.83
N GLY A 127 -3.04 0.68 10.38
CA GLY A 127 -2.76 -0.74 10.52
C GLY A 127 -3.46 -1.64 9.50
N ASN A 128 -4.47 -1.13 8.80
CA ASN A 128 -5.19 -1.86 7.76
C ASN A 128 -4.50 -1.70 6.40
N VAL A 129 -5.00 -2.46 5.44
CA VAL A 129 -4.40 -2.64 4.13
C VAL A 129 -5.41 -2.37 3.03
N VAL A 130 -4.94 -1.76 1.96
CA VAL A 130 -5.56 -1.78 0.63
C VAL A 130 -4.60 -2.50 -0.31
N GLN A 131 -5.08 -3.44 -1.09
CA GLN A 131 -4.25 -4.17 -2.05
C GLN A 131 -4.97 -4.41 -3.37
N PHE A 132 -4.17 -4.59 -4.40
CA PHE A 132 -4.60 -5.13 -5.68
C PHE A 132 -3.90 -6.47 -5.89
N SER A 133 -4.68 -7.51 -6.14
CA SER A 133 -4.20 -8.81 -6.55
C SER A 133 -4.35 -8.97 -8.06
N ARG A 134 -3.29 -9.42 -8.71
CA ARG A 134 -3.26 -9.81 -10.13
C ARG A 134 -3.46 -11.30 -10.23
N SER A 135 -4.41 -11.74 -11.03
CA SER A 135 -4.60 -13.14 -11.34
C SER A 135 -3.68 -13.58 -12.48
N GLU A 136 -3.51 -14.90 -12.67
CA GLU A 136 -2.80 -15.54 -13.78
C GLU A 136 -3.21 -14.99 -15.17
N ASN A 137 -4.49 -14.69 -15.34
CA ASN A 137 -5.04 -14.12 -16.58
C ASN A 137 -4.86 -12.59 -16.72
N GLY A 138 -4.10 -11.96 -15.84
CA GLY A 138 -3.88 -10.51 -15.86
C GLY A 138 -5.04 -9.66 -15.33
N ALA A 139 -6.06 -10.26 -14.71
CA ALA A 139 -7.14 -9.51 -14.13
C ALA A 139 -6.75 -8.96 -12.74
N TRP A 140 -7.10 -7.71 -12.48
CA TRP A 140 -6.83 -7.04 -11.21
C TRP A 140 -8.08 -6.94 -10.35
N VAL A 141 -7.97 -7.38 -9.11
CA VAL A 141 -9.02 -7.28 -8.10
C VAL A 141 -8.52 -6.41 -6.95
N CYS A 142 -9.35 -5.44 -6.51
CA CYS A 142 -9.05 -4.64 -5.34
C CYS A 142 -9.69 -5.25 -4.10
N GLU A 143 -8.94 -5.33 -3.02
CA GLU A 143 -9.36 -5.87 -1.73
C GLU A 143 -8.86 -5.01 -0.58
N THR A 144 -9.60 -4.97 0.51
CA THR A 144 -9.18 -4.30 1.74
C THR A 144 -9.72 -5.00 2.97
N ASN A 145 -9.02 -4.91 4.10
CA ASN A 145 -9.50 -5.34 5.41
C ASN A 145 -10.05 -4.18 6.27
N ILE A 146 -10.14 -2.98 5.67
CA ILE A 146 -10.72 -1.80 6.32
C ILE A 146 -12.22 -2.01 6.52
N ASP A 147 -12.77 -1.45 7.60
CA ASP A 147 -14.21 -1.47 7.88
C ASP A 147 -15.01 -0.98 6.65
N ALA A 148 -16.07 -1.71 6.30
CA ALA A 148 -16.90 -1.46 5.13
C ALA A 148 -17.48 -0.02 5.06
N LYS A 149 -17.62 0.66 6.21
CA LYS A 149 -18.05 2.07 6.24
C LYS A 149 -17.05 3.04 5.60
N PHE A 150 -15.77 2.64 5.49
CA PHE A 150 -14.70 3.44 4.87
C PHE A 150 -14.29 2.91 3.49
N ALA A 151 -14.58 1.65 3.20
CA ALA A 151 -14.27 1.02 1.93
C ALA A 151 -15.07 1.64 0.77
N SER A 152 -14.52 1.55 -0.44
CA SER A 152 -15.20 1.96 -1.66
C SER A 152 -15.86 0.77 -2.34
N LYS A 153 -16.84 1.03 -3.22
CA LYS A 153 -17.46 -0.03 -4.03
C LYS A 153 -16.47 -0.72 -4.98
N SER A 154 -15.45 0.01 -5.42
CA SER A 154 -14.40 -0.52 -6.30
C SER A 154 -13.33 -1.32 -5.56
N CYS A 155 -13.29 -1.22 -4.23
CA CYS A 155 -12.37 -1.94 -3.36
C CYS A 155 -13.12 -2.40 -2.10
N PRO A 156 -13.86 -3.50 -2.18
CA PRO A 156 -14.71 -3.98 -1.10
C PRO A 156 -13.87 -4.54 0.05
N THR A 157 -14.45 -4.51 1.24
CA THR A 157 -13.89 -5.16 2.42
C THR A 157 -14.02 -6.68 2.31
N VAL A 158 -12.93 -7.38 2.56
CA VAL A 158 -12.87 -8.84 2.63
C VAL A 158 -12.45 -9.30 4.03
N THR A 159 -12.84 -10.49 4.42
CA THR A 159 -12.45 -11.09 5.71
C THR A 159 -11.05 -11.70 5.66
N THR A 160 -10.61 -12.13 4.48
CA THR A 160 -9.29 -12.71 4.25
C THR A 160 -8.72 -12.07 2.98
N LEU A 161 -7.58 -11.44 3.12
CA LEU A 161 -6.83 -10.88 2.00
C LEU A 161 -6.12 -11.99 1.23
N ALA A 162 -5.92 -11.81 -0.08
CA ALA A 162 -5.04 -12.67 -0.86
C ALA A 162 -3.59 -12.50 -0.39
N GLY A 163 -2.77 -13.55 -0.57
CA GLY A 163 -1.34 -13.56 -0.21
C GLY A 163 -1.05 -13.67 1.29
N SER A 164 0.16 -13.29 1.68
CA SER A 164 0.62 -13.36 3.05
C SER A 164 -0.05 -12.30 3.95
N THR A 165 -0.13 -12.61 5.24
CA THR A 165 -0.62 -11.63 6.23
C THR A 165 0.36 -10.46 6.34
N PRO A 166 -0.07 -9.20 6.18
CA PRO A 166 0.81 -8.06 6.34
C PRO A 166 1.35 -7.98 7.77
N PRO A 167 2.59 -7.50 7.96
CA PRO A 167 3.17 -7.34 9.27
C PRO A 167 2.34 -6.37 10.14
N ALA A 168 2.28 -6.64 11.44
CA ALA A 168 1.61 -5.74 12.37
C ALA A 168 2.30 -4.37 12.40
N VAL A 169 1.53 -3.30 12.29
CA VAL A 169 2.05 -1.93 12.49
C VAL A 169 2.24 -1.70 13.98
N ALA A 170 3.46 -1.33 14.38
CA ALA A 170 3.73 -0.97 15.76
C ALA A 170 2.84 0.23 16.22
N PRO A 171 2.40 0.23 17.47
CA PRO A 171 1.48 1.23 18.01
C PRO A 171 2.07 2.65 18.04
#